data_c84577281e7f82c4af31962b9e3173e9
#
_entry.id   c84577281e7f82c4af31962b9e3173e9
#
_cell.length_a   1.000
_cell.length_b   1.000
_cell.length_c   1.000
_cell.angle_alpha   90.00
_cell.angle_beta   90.00
_cell.angle_gamma   90.00
#
_symmetry.space_group_name_H-M   'P 1'
#
loop_
_entity.id
_entity.type
_entity.pdbx_description
1 polymer ?
#
loop_
_entity_poly.entity_id
_entity_poly.type
_entity_poly.pdbx_seq_one_letter_code
_entity_poly.pdbx_strand_id
1 'polypeptide(L)'
;QIMDMFSAELGEIEIYNKYSLHSQLKKILPAEYSINRDYVMKSSGDTFYSVIEAYVKQSAFPVTKRDIQSNFPGATDIVIQQMAAATKVINMNGYYVHLDNLGITDEEVSSLKYAVDSELSDKEIHHANIVFSKIKGSLSGLFNRIGINHYLQFYYLLRELFPNEYEYNRPFMGALGVEVINGEAQVINLIMRNDECSISDIRQFAKEVGTIIDRYIEFIDRNNDAFIFKNRETVISVNAVGLDEADFSRLDAVLEDFIGEEQYKLLSDFYNYRELPDLACLWNTWLLYSIIKK
;
A
#
# COMPACT_ATOMS: atom_id res chain seq x y z
N GLN A 1 17.38 -18.39 -16.23
CA GLN A 1 17.84 -18.76 -17.59
C GLN A 1 19.38 -18.71 -17.71
N ILE A 2 20.07 -17.51 -17.64
CA ILE A 2 21.55 -17.48 -17.76
C ILE A 2 22.20 -18.32 -16.67
N MET A 3 21.78 -18.20 -15.42
CA MET A 3 22.28 -19.02 -14.31
C MET A 3 22.08 -20.52 -14.53
N ASP A 4 20.96 -20.90 -15.12
CA ASP A 4 20.64 -22.31 -15.37
C ASP A 4 21.39 -22.85 -16.60
N MET A 5 21.53 -22.02 -17.64
CA MET A 5 22.20 -22.42 -18.88
C MET A 5 23.74 -22.54 -18.74
N PHE A 6 24.35 -21.73 -17.87
CA PHE A 6 25.79 -21.61 -17.70
C PHE A 6 26.22 -21.89 -16.24
N SER A 7 25.49 -22.76 -15.53
CA SER A 7 25.74 -23.00 -14.11
C SER A 7 27.14 -23.57 -13.83
N ALA A 8 27.68 -24.40 -14.68
CA ALA A 8 29.01 -24.96 -14.52
C ALA A 8 30.12 -23.89 -14.71
N GLU A 9 30.05 -23.16 -15.82
CA GLU A 9 31.02 -22.10 -16.17
C GLU A 9 30.94 -20.93 -15.15
N LEU A 10 29.75 -20.58 -14.68
CA LEU A 10 29.60 -19.57 -13.65
C LEU A 10 30.15 -20.05 -12.28
N GLY A 11 30.03 -21.34 -11.99
CA GLY A 11 30.61 -21.95 -10.79
C GLY A 11 32.15 -21.91 -10.79
N GLU A 12 32.80 -22.10 -11.97
CA GLU A 12 34.25 -21.99 -12.11
C GLU A 12 34.78 -20.59 -11.77
N ILE A 13 33.98 -19.55 -11.95
CA ILE A 13 34.32 -18.15 -11.62
C ILE A 13 33.63 -17.64 -10.36
N GLU A 14 33.16 -18.55 -9.50
CA GLU A 14 32.56 -18.28 -8.21
C GLU A 14 31.25 -17.43 -8.25
N ILE A 15 30.48 -17.50 -9.35
CA ILE A 15 29.21 -16.84 -9.51
C ILE A 15 28.06 -17.83 -9.22
N TYR A 16 27.58 -17.87 -8.00
CA TYR A 16 26.55 -18.83 -7.54
C TYR A 16 25.14 -18.25 -7.45
N ASN A 17 24.95 -16.96 -7.68
CA ASN A 17 23.66 -16.33 -7.60
C ASN A 17 23.51 -15.13 -8.55
N LYS A 18 22.25 -14.76 -8.81
CA LYS A 18 21.91 -13.69 -9.75
C LYS A 18 22.47 -12.31 -9.35
N TYR A 19 22.71 -12.05 -8.08
CA TYR A 19 23.23 -10.76 -7.61
C TYR A 19 24.72 -10.63 -7.91
N SER A 20 25.47 -11.70 -7.69
CA SER A 20 26.89 -11.78 -8.08
C SER A 20 27.04 -11.64 -9.59
N LEU A 21 26.22 -12.37 -10.39
CA LEU A 21 26.20 -12.25 -11.84
C LEU A 21 25.91 -10.81 -12.30
N HIS A 22 24.85 -10.19 -11.75
CA HIS A 22 24.52 -8.80 -12.07
C HIS A 22 25.68 -7.83 -11.76
N SER A 23 26.33 -8.00 -10.62
CA SER A 23 27.48 -7.16 -10.24
C SER A 23 28.66 -7.32 -11.20
N GLN A 24 28.95 -8.54 -11.67
CA GLN A 24 30.00 -8.79 -12.62
C GLN A 24 29.65 -8.28 -14.03
N LEU A 25 28.41 -8.53 -14.49
CA LEU A 25 27.97 -8.03 -15.80
C LEU A 25 28.05 -6.49 -15.88
N LYS A 26 27.75 -5.78 -14.82
CA LYS A 26 27.91 -4.31 -14.76
C LYS A 26 29.35 -3.84 -14.95
N LYS A 27 30.35 -4.66 -14.59
CA LYS A 27 31.76 -4.30 -14.73
C LYS A 27 32.32 -4.60 -16.11
N ILE A 28 31.82 -5.64 -16.78
CA ILE A 28 32.42 -6.20 -18.00
C ILE A 28 31.65 -5.84 -19.26
N LEU A 29 30.36 -5.61 -19.19
CA LEU A 29 29.59 -5.29 -20.39
C LEU A 29 29.77 -3.82 -20.79
N PRO A 30 29.93 -3.56 -22.13
CA PRO A 30 30.00 -2.22 -22.66
C PRO A 30 28.78 -1.36 -22.30
N ALA A 31 28.92 -0.02 -22.34
CA ALA A 31 27.87 0.94 -22.04
C ALA A 31 26.64 0.84 -22.97
N GLU A 32 26.76 0.13 -24.08
CA GLU A 32 25.63 -0.16 -24.98
C GLU A 32 24.64 -1.18 -24.40
N TYR A 33 24.93 -1.79 -23.23
CA TYR A 33 24.03 -2.70 -22.54
C TYR A 33 23.46 -2.04 -21.30
N SER A 34 22.14 -2.08 -21.19
CA SER A 34 21.41 -1.74 -19.97
C SER A 34 21.25 -3.00 -19.11
N ILE A 35 21.71 -2.93 -17.87
CA ILE A 35 21.69 -4.07 -16.94
C ILE A 35 20.81 -3.74 -15.76
N ASN A 36 19.74 -4.47 -15.62
CA ASN A 36 18.86 -4.46 -14.44
C ASN A 36 19.04 -5.77 -13.66
N ARG A 37 18.47 -5.83 -12.46
CA ARG A 37 18.58 -6.99 -11.58
C ARG A 37 18.13 -8.32 -12.21
N ASP A 38 17.15 -8.25 -13.08
CA ASP A 38 16.46 -9.44 -13.60
C ASP A 38 16.63 -9.59 -15.14
N TYR A 39 17.22 -8.61 -15.84
CA TYR A 39 17.44 -8.66 -17.29
C TYR A 39 18.62 -7.82 -17.75
N VAL A 40 19.14 -8.18 -18.93
CA VAL A 40 20.14 -7.42 -19.68
C VAL A 40 19.57 -7.19 -21.07
N MET A 41 19.67 -5.98 -21.58
CA MET A 41 19.25 -5.64 -22.94
C MET A 41 20.28 -4.75 -23.62
N LYS A 42 20.35 -4.80 -24.95
CA LYS A 42 21.12 -3.85 -25.72
C LYS A 42 20.43 -2.50 -25.70
N SER A 43 21.15 -1.46 -25.29
CA SER A 43 20.61 -0.11 -25.21
C SER A 43 20.38 0.41 -26.62
N SER A 44 19.14 0.38 -27.09
CA SER A 44 18.72 1.01 -28.35
C SER A 44 18.10 2.41 -28.09
N GLY A 45 18.22 2.91 -26.85
CA GLY A 45 17.45 4.07 -26.36
C GLY A 45 16.14 3.68 -25.71
N ASP A 46 15.68 2.44 -25.91
CA ASP A 46 14.45 1.92 -25.30
C ASP A 46 14.73 1.34 -23.91
N THR A 47 13.73 1.42 -23.05
CA THR A 47 13.71 0.71 -21.77
C THR A 47 13.01 -0.63 -21.94
N PHE A 48 13.23 -1.58 -21.01
CA PHE A 48 12.48 -2.83 -21.02
C PHE A 48 10.95 -2.59 -20.93
N TYR A 49 10.56 -1.52 -20.25
CA TYR A 49 9.16 -1.11 -20.14
C TYR A 49 8.60 -0.62 -21.48
N SER A 50 9.35 0.21 -22.22
CA SER A 50 8.89 0.69 -23.54
C SER A 50 8.79 -0.43 -24.57
N VAL A 51 9.62 -1.46 -24.49
CA VAL A 51 9.52 -2.65 -25.36
C VAL A 51 8.24 -3.44 -25.06
N ILE A 52 7.91 -3.65 -23.78
CA ILE A 52 6.66 -4.32 -23.38
C ILE A 52 5.45 -3.44 -23.75
N GLU A 53 5.53 -2.13 -23.52
CA GLU A 53 4.49 -1.18 -23.92
C GLU A 53 4.19 -1.24 -25.42
N ALA A 54 5.24 -1.23 -26.26
CA ALA A 54 5.11 -1.35 -27.71
C ALA A 54 4.42 -2.66 -28.11
N TYR A 55 4.74 -3.77 -27.47
CA TYR A 55 4.07 -5.04 -27.68
C TYR A 55 2.58 -4.97 -27.31
N VAL A 56 2.22 -4.40 -26.16
CA VAL A 56 0.83 -4.23 -25.75
C VAL A 56 0.09 -3.29 -26.71
N LYS A 57 0.73 -2.19 -27.15
CA LYS A 57 0.16 -1.25 -28.10
C LYS A 57 -0.13 -1.85 -29.47
N GLN A 58 0.75 -2.72 -29.97
CA GLN A 58 0.59 -3.39 -31.27
C GLN A 58 -0.40 -4.56 -31.24
N SER A 59 -0.77 -5.03 -30.05
CA SER A 59 -1.69 -6.14 -29.90
C SER A 59 -3.12 -5.73 -30.23
N ALA A 60 -3.78 -6.46 -31.13
CA ALA A 60 -5.17 -6.22 -31.51
C ALA A 60 -6.18 -6.55 -30.39
N PHE A 61 -5.77 -7.31 -29.39
CA PHE A 61 -6.58 -7.77 -28.26
C PHE A 61 -5.90 -7.43 -26.95
N PRO A 62 -6.69 -7.35 -25.85
CA PRO A 62 -6.12 -7.22 -24.50
C PRO A 62 -5.10 -8.33 -24.21
N VAL A 63 -3.94 -7.95 -23.71
CA VAL A 63 -2.81 -8.86 -23.44
C VAL A 63 -2.90 -9.34 -22.00
N THR A 64 -2.79 -10.66 -21.77
CA THR A 64 -2.74 -11.19 -20.40
C THR A 64 -1.34 -11.06 -19.81
N LYS A 65 -1.24 -11.12 -18.48
CA LYS A 65 0.05 -11.23 -17.80
C LYS A 65 0.89 -12.42 -18.33
N ARG A 66 0.23 -13.53 -18.60
CA ARG A 66 0.88 -14.73 -19.13
C ARG A 66 1.46 -14.51 -20.52
N ASP A 67 0.76 -13.76 -21.38
CA ASP A 67 1.26 -13.44 -22.72
C ASP A 67 2.51 -12.55 -22.62
N ILE A 68 2.52 -11.56 -21.73
CA ILE A 68 3.70 -10.73 -21.49
C ILE A 68 4.87 -11.59 -21.01
N GLN A 69 4.66 -12.45 -20.00
CA GLN A 69 5.71 -13.29 -19.46
C GLN A 69 6.25 -14.33 -20.47
N SER A 70 5.39 -14.81 -21.35
CA SER A 70 5.79 -15.75 -22.42
C SER A 70 6.66 -15.09 -23.49
N ASN A 71 6.33 -13.84 -23.86
CA ASN A 71 7.10 -13.08 -24.85
C ASN A 71 8.33 -12.40 -24.24
N PHE A 72 8.27 -12.08 -22.95
CA PHE A 72 9.34 -11.38 -22.20
C PHE A 72 9.65 -12.15 -20.91
N PRO A 73 10.47 -13.20 -20.97
CA PRO A 73 10.74 -14.05 -19.79
C PRO A 73 11.35 -13.34 -18.58
N GLY A 74 11.91 -12.13 -18.77
CA GLY A 74 12.37 -11.26 -17.69
C GLY A 74 11.27 -10.40 -17.05
N ALA A 75 10.03 -10.42 -17.56
CA ALA A 75 8.91 -9.66 -17.06
C ALA A 75 8.27 -10.36 -15.85
N THR A 76 8.87 -10.22 -14.69
CA THR A 76 8.28 -10.66 -13.41
C THR A 76 7.02 -9.84 -13.09
N ASP A 77 6.22 -10.30 -12.12
CA ASP A 77 5.02 -9.58 -11.67
C ASP A 77 5.31 -8.13 -11.27
N ILE A 78 6.43 -7.92 -10.58
CA ILE A 78 6.89 -6.59 -10.16
C ILE A 78 7.24 -5.74 -11.39
N VAL A 79 7.95 -6.31 -12.35
CA VAL A 79 8.33 -5.60 -13.60
C VAL A 79 7.08 -5.18 -14.38
N ILE A 80 6.08 -6.06 -14.51
CA ILE A 80 4.81 -5.75 -15.20
C ILE A 80 4.04 -4.64 -14.48
N GLN A 81 3.99 -4.67 -13.14
CA GLN A 81 3.35 -3.62 -12.36
C GLN A 81 4.08 -2.27 -12.51
N GLN A 82 5.40 -2.27 -12.48
CA GLN A 82 6.21 -1.07 -12.67
C GLN A 82 6.09 -0.54 -14.10
N MET A 83 6.07 -1.41 -15.09
CA MET A 83 5.83 -1.04 -16.48
C MET A 83 4.47 -0.36 -16.63
N ALA A 84 3.38 -0.96 -16.15
CA ALA A 84 2.06 -0.35 -16.19
C ALA A 84 1.96 0.98 -15.40
N ALA A 85 2.82 1.18 -14.39
CA ALA A 85 2.90 2.45 -13.66
C ALA A 85 3.73 3.53 -14.37
N ALA A 86 4.63 3.15 -15.26
CA ALA A 86 5.58 4.04 -15.94
C ALA A 86 5.26 4.28 -17.43
N THR A 87 4.20 3.65 -17.96
CA THR A 87 3.82 3.70 -19.38
C THR A 87 2.31 3.91 -19.53
N LYS A 88 1.84 4.09 -20.77
CA LYS A 88 0.40 4.21 -21.07
C LYS A 88 -0.35 2.86 -21.09
N VAL A 89 0.14 1.87 -20.40
CA VAL A 89 -0.49 0.55 -20.29
C VAL A 89 -1.37 0.48 -19.05
N ILE A 90 -2.65 0.23 -19.25
CA ILE A 90 -3.65 0.14 -18.19
C ILE A 90 -3.88 -1.31 -17.81
N ASN A 91 -3.84 -1.62 -16.51
CA ASN A 91 -4.25 -2.90 -15.98
C ASN A 91 -5.77 -2.98 -15.87
N MET A 92 -6.39 -3.79 -16.71
CA MET A 92 -7.83 -4.00 -16.78
C MET A 92 -8.27 -5.26 -16.03
N ASN A 93 -7.78 -5.41 -14.77
CA ASN A 93 -8.09 -6.55 -13.89
C ASN A 93 -7.66 -7.91 -14.47
N GLY A 94 -6.37 -8.01 -14.78
CA GLY A 94 -5.76 -9.22 -15.33
C GLY A 94 -5.45 -9.17 -16.82
N TYR A 95 -5.95 -8.15 -17.50
CA TYR A 95 -5.57 -7.80 -18.88
C TYR A 95 -4.83 -6.47 -18.89
N TYR A 96 -4.00 -6.30 -19.90
CA TYR A 96 -3.24 -5.08 -20.15
C TYR A 96 -3.63 -4.52 -21.52
N VAL A 97 -3.98 -3.25 -21.56
CA VAL A 97 -4.40 -2.54 -22.78
C VAL A 97 -3.66 -1.22 -22.85
N HIS A 98 -3.15 -0.85 -24.01
CA HIS A 98 -2.56 0.47 -24.19
C HIS A 98 -3.69 1.52 -24.28
N LEU A 99 -3.50 2.68 -23.64
CA LEU A 99 -4.51 3.76 -23.61
C LEU A 99 -5.00 4.15 -25.01
N ASP A 100 -4.09 4.28 -25.98
CA ASP A 100 -4.43 4.64 -27.35
C ASP A 100 -5.38 3.61 -28.02
N ASN A 101 -5.36 2.34 -27.58
CA ASN A 101 -6.21 1.29 -28.14
C ASN A 101 -7.64 1.31 -27.60
N LEU A 102 -7.92 2.09 -26.57
CA LEU A 102 -9.27 2.25 -26.03
C LEU A 102 -10.15 3.14 -26.91
N GLY A 103 -9.57 3.94 -27.81
CA GLY A 103 -10.30 4.81 -28.74
C GLY A 103 -11.22 5.80 -28.04
N ILE A 104 -10.77 6.37 -26.91
CA ILE A 104 -11.55 7.36 -26.14
C ILE A 104 -11.45 8.70 -26.86
N THR A 105 -12.59 9.34 -27.12
CA THR A 105 -12.64 10.66 -27.78
C THR A 105 -12.41 11.80 -26.79
N ASP A 106 -12.03 12.99 -27.29
CA ASP A 106 -11.84 14.18 -26.46
C ASP A 106 -13.13 14.61 -25.74
N GLU A 107 -14.29 14.41 -26.37
CA GLU A 107 -15.59 14.66 -25.73
C GLU A 107 -15.83 13.68 -24.56
N GLU A 108 -15.46 12.41 -24.72
CA GLU A 108 -15.59 11.42 -23.65
C GLU A 108 -14.61 11.70 -22.52
N VAL A 109 -13.38 12.12 -22.81
CA VAL A 109 -12.40 12.57 -21.80
C VAL A 109 -12.95 13.76 -21.03
N SER A 110 -13.52 14.76 -21.73
CA SER A 110 -14.10 15.94 -21.11
C SER A 110 -15.30 15.59 -20.21
N SER A 111 -16.16 14.69 -20.68
CA SER A 111 -17.34 14.23 -19.93
C SER A 111 -16.95 13.45 -18.68
N LEU A 112 -15.93 12.57 -18.80
CA LEU A 112 -15.37 11.82 -17.67
C LEU A 112 -14.77 12.76 -16.65
N LYS A 113 -13.96 13.74 -17.09
CA LYS A 113 -13.38 14.75 -16.21
C LYS A 113 -14.44 15.52 -15.44
N TYR A 114 -15.45 16.05 -16.15
CA TYR A 114 -16.54 16.79 -15.51
C TYR A 114 -17.27 15.97 -14.44
N ALA A 115 -17.55 14.70 -14.71
CA ALA A 115 -18.21 13.83 -13.77
C ALA A 115 -17.35 13.57 -12.50
N VAL A 116 -16.03 13.37 -12.68
CA VAL A 116 -15.10 13.18 -11.57
C VAL A 116 -14.91 14.47 -10.76
N ASP A 117 -14.75 15.63 -11.42
CA ASP A 117 -14.62 16.93 -10.76
C ASP A 117 -15.85 17.24 -9.88
N SER A 118 -17.03 16.90 -10.35
CA SER A 118 -18.27 17.06 -9.57
C SER A 118 -18.26 16.23 -8.30
N GLU A 119 -17.76 14.99 -8.35
CA GLU A 119 -17.70 14.10 -7.17
C GLU A 119 -16.59 14.45 -6.20
N LEU A 120 -15.52 15.09 -6.66
CA LEU A 120 -14.38 15.51 -5.83
C LEU A 120 -14.44 16.98 -5.39
N SER A 121 -15.56 17.66 -5.64
CA SER A 121 -15.73 19.09 -5.37
C SER A 121 -15.67 19.47 -3.89
N ASP A 122 -15.94 18.53 -2.98
CA ASP A 122 -15.89 18.70 -1.52
C ASP A 122 -14.47 18.77 -0.96
N LYS A 123 -13.45 18.45 -1.80
CA LYS A 123 -12.04 18.37 -1.42
C LYS A 123 -11.74 17.34 -0.31
N GLU A 124 -12.55 16.29 -0.25
CA GLU A 124 -12.33 15.15 0.62
C GLU A 124 -11.60 14.01 -0.09
N ILE A 125 -11.16 13.03 0.68
CA ILE A 125 -10.59 11.79 0.18
C ILE A 125 -11.72 10.82 -0.12
N HIS A 126 -11.75 10.31 -1.34
CA HIS A 126 -12.75 9.33 -1.76
C HIS A 126 -12.12 7.99 -2.13
N HIS A 127 -12.76 6.92 -1.74
CA HIS A 127 -12.43 5.61 -2.30
C HIS A 127 -12.93 5.53 -3.74
N ALA A 128 -12.07 5.11 -4.67
CA ALA A 128 -12.40 5.08 -6.10
C ALA A 128 -13.67 4.29 -6.45
N ASN A 129 -14.07 3.31 -5.62
CA ASN A 129 -15.32 2.59 -5.79
C ASN A 129 -16.56 3.48 -5.58
N ILE A 130 -16.48 4.43 -4.64
CA ILE A 130 -17.58 5.37 -4.38
C ILE A 130 -17.76 6.29 -5.58
N VAL A 131 -16.68 6.90 -6.05
CA VAL A 131 -16.70 7.78 -7.23
C VAL A 131 -17.20 7.02 -8.46
N PHE A 132 -16.62 5.83 -8.72
CA PHE A 132 -17.03 4.98 -9.84
C PHE A 132 -18.51 4.60 -9.79
N SER A 133 -19.03 4.22 -8.62
CA SER A 133 -20.43 3.80 -8.47
C SER A 133 -21.40 4.94 -8.77
N LYS A 134 -21.05 6.18 -8.41
CA LYS A 134 -21.88 7.35 -8.66
C LYS A 134 -21.91 7.76 -10.14
N ILE A 135 -20.76 7.72 -10.83
CA ILE A 135 -20.67 8.18 -12.23
C ILE A 135 -20.93 7.07 -13.25
N LYS A 136 -20.89 5.78 -12.84
CA LYS A 136 -21.03 4.64 -13.76
C LYS A 136 -22.31 4.69 -14.58
N GLY A 137 -23.41 5.16 -14.01
CA GLY A 137 -24.71 5.26 -14.71
C GLY A 137 -24.67 6.25 -15.84
N SER A 138 -24.18 7.45 -15.61
CA SER A 138 -24.11 8.54 -16.59
C SER A 138 -23.12 8.27 -17.74
N LEU A 139 -22.05 7.50 -17.47
CA LEU A 139 -20.99 7.15 -18.43
C LEU A 139 -21.03 5.69 -18.88
N SER A 140 -22.18 5.02 -18.72
CA SER A 140 -22.32 3.60 -19.00
C SER A 140 -21.99 3.22 -20.45
N GLY A 141 -22.29 4.08 -21.43
CA GLY A 141 -21.93 3.87 -22.85
C GLY A 141 -20.41 3.78 -23.04
N LEU A 142 -19.68 4.73 -22.49
CA LEU A 142 -18.21 4.75 -22.52
C LEU A 142 -17.65 3.51 -21.81
N PHE A 143 -18.02 3.28 -20.56
CA PHE A 143 -17.44 2.20 -19.76
C PHE A 143 -17.70 0.81 -20.34
N ASN A 144 -18.90 0.57 -20.87
CA ASN A 144 -19.21 -0.69 -21.56
C ASN A 144 -18.38 -0.88 -22.82
N ARG A 145 -18.20 0.19 -23.63
CA ARG A 145 -17.41 0.14 -24.87
C ARG A 145 -15.93 -0.18 -24.61
N ILE A 146 -15.33 0.45 -23.59
CA ILE A 146 -13.91 0.26 -23.26
C ILE A 146 -13.67 -0.86 -22.24
N GLY A 147 -14.71 -1.58 -21.79
CA GLY A 147 -14.60 -2.75 -20.92
C GLY A 147 -14.33 -2.42 -19.45
N ILE A 148 -14.66 -1.19 -18.97
CA ILE A 148 -14.51 -0.83 -17.55
C ILE A 148 -15.76 -1.25 -16.78
N ASN A 149 -15.59 -2.24 -15.90
CA ASN A 149 -16.65 -2.78 -15.06
C ASN A 149 -16.28 -2.82 -13.55
N HIS A 150 -15.05 -2.48 -13.22
CA HIS A 150 -14.51 -2.50 -11.86
C HIS A 150 -13.79 -1.20 -11.50
N TYR A 151 -13.92 -0.73 -10.27
CA TYR A 151 -13.37 0.55 -9.81
C TYR A 151 -11.83 0.66 -9.94
N LEU A 152 -11.09 -0.45 -9.86
CA LEU A 152 -9.63 -0.41 -10.07
C LEU A 152 -9.26 -0.12 -11.53
N GLN A 153 -10.03 -0.63 -12.50
CA GLN A 153 -9.84 -0.29 -13.91
C GLN A 153 -10.10 1.19 -14.15
N PHE A 154 -11.18 1.70 -13.56
CA PHE A 154 -11.51 3.12 -13.56
C PHE A 154 -10.41 3.97 -12.93
N TYR A 155 -9.89 3.57 -11.75
CA TYR A 155 -8.80 4.26 -11.07
C TYR A 155 -7.55 4.37 -11.95
N TYR A 156 -7.14 3.26 -12.58
CA TYR A 156 -5.97 3.27 -13.47
C TYR A 156 -6.22 4.09 -14.73
N LEU A 157 -7.43 4.05 -15.32
CA LEU A 157 -7.78 4.90 -16.44
C LEU A 157 -7.66 6.39 -16.08
N LEU A 158 -8.23 6.81 -14.95
CA LEU A 158 -8.14 8.20 -14.51
C LEU A 158 -6.71 8.65 -14.30
N ARG A 159 -5.88 7.81 -13.66
CA ARG A 159 -4.48 8.14 -13.42
C ARG A 159 -3.70 8.35 -14.72
N GLU A 160 -4.02 7.59 -15.77
CA GLU A 160 -3.36 7.75 -17.07
C GLU A 160 -3.90 8.93 -17.88
N LEU A 161 -5.20 9.23 -17.78
CA LEU A 161 -5.79 10.37 -18.47
C LEU A 161 -5.49 11.71 -17.77
N PHE A 162 -5.44 11.71 -16.44
CA PHE A 162 -5.37 12.92 -15.63
C PHE A 162 -4.27 12.83 -14.55
N PRO A 163 -3.00 12.51 -14.91
CA PRO A 163 -1.95 12.21 -13.93
C PRO A 163 -1.60 13.37 -13.00
N ASN A 164 -1.88 14.61 -13.41
CA ASN A 164 -1.54 15.83 -12.64
C ASN A 164 -2.77 16.65 -12.25
N GLU A 165 -3.97 16.09 -12.36
CA GLU A 165 -5.21 16.82 -12.09
C GLU A 165 -5.89 16.34 -10.80
N TYR A 166 -5.52 15.15 -10.34
CA TYR A 166 -5.99 14.58 -9.08
C TYR A 166 -4.84 13.99 -8.28
N GLU A 167 -5.04 13.87 -6.98
CA GLU A 167 -4.15 13.14 -6.09
C GLU A 167 -4.56 11.66 -6.02
N TYR A 168 -3.57 10.77 -6.08
CA TYR A 168 -3.80 9.33 -6.15
C TYR A 168 -3.00 8.56 -5.11
N ASN A 169 -3.67 7.78 -4.25
CA ASN A 169 -3.06 6.80 -3.37
C ASN A 169 -3.97 5.58 -3.27
N ARG A 170 -3.75 4.60 -4.16
CA ARG A 170 -4.64 3.45 -4.37
C ARG A 170 -5.09 2.77 -3.08
N PRO A 171 -6.39 2.54 -2.90
CA PRO A 171 -7.50 2.76 -3.84
C PRO A 171 -8.18 4.14 -3.71
N PHE A 172 -7.56 5.09 -3.05
CA PHE A 172 -8.11 6.42 -2.76
C PHE A 172 -7.65 7.46 -3.78
N MET A 173 -8.47 8.49 -3.94
CA MET A 173 -8.22 9.66 -4.78
C MET A 173 -8.86 10.90 -4.17
N GLY A 174 -8.39 12.07 -4.59
CA GLY A 174 -8.90 13.37 -4.14
C GLY A 174 -8.64 14.45 -5.18
N ALA A 175 -9.21 15.62 -4.98
CA ALA A 175 -8.91 16.80 -5.79
C ALA A 175 -7.42 17.18 -5.63
N LEU A 176 -6.88 17.89 -6.63
CA LEU A 176 -5.48 18.34 -6.59
C LEU A 176 -5.20 19.18 -5.31
N GLY A 177 -4.10 18.86 -4.64
CA GLY A 177 -3.67 19.50 -3.39
C GLY A 177 -4.31 18.92 -2.12
N VAL A 178 -5.15 17.90 -2.23
CA VAL A 178 -5.65 17.12 -1.08
C VAL A 178 -4.62 16.04 -0.76
N GLU A 179 -4.12 16.02 0.49
CA GLU A 179 -3.24 14.93 0.91
C GLU A 179 -4.03 13.62 1.00
N VAL A 180 -3.89 12.76 -0.02
CA VAL A 180 -4.57 11.47 -0.07
C VAL A 180 -3.79 10.44 0.74
N ILE A 181 -4.23 10.19 1.96
CA ILE A 181 -3.67 9.18 2.85
C ILE A 181 -4.30 7.80 2.60
N ASN A 182 -3.55 6.74 2.87
CA ASN A 182 -4.07 5.38 2.74
C ASN A 182 -5.09 5.04 3.84
N GLY A 183 -5.83 3.93 3.69
CA GLY A 183 -6.87 3.54 4.63
C GLY A 183 -6.37 3.27 6.04
N GLU A 184 -5.14 2.78 6.22
CA GLU A 184 -4.52 2.58 7.55
C GLU A 184 -4.29 3.92 8.23
N ALA A 185 -3.75 4.91 7.53
CA ALA A 185 -3.55 6.26 8.06
C ALA A 185 -4.89 6.96 8.38
N GLN A 186 -5.96 6.69 7.62
CA GLN A 186 -7.29 7.20 7.95
C GLN A 186 -7.82 6.61 9.26
N VAL A 187 -7.58 5.32 9.52
CA VAL A 187 -7.94 4.67 10.79
C VAL A 187 -7.15 5.25 11.95
N ILE A 188 -5.85 5.48 11.78
CA ILE A 188 -5.01 6.15 12.79
C ILE A 188 -5.58 7.54 13.11
N ASN A 189 -5.92 8.33 12.10
CA ASN A 189 -6.50 9.65 12.27
C ASN A 189 -7.86 9.60 12.99
N LEU A 190 -8.70 8.58 12.71
CA LEU A 190 -9.95 8.38 13.44
C LEU A 190 -9.70 8.21 14.96
N ILE A 191 -8.76 7.33 15.32
CA ILE A 191 -8.43 7.05 16.73
C ILE A 191 -7.88 8.32 17.41
N MET A 192 -6.95 9.01 16.73
CA MET A 192 -6.33 10.22 17.28
C MET A 192 -7.31 11.38 17.49
N ARG A 193 -8.36 11.48 16.67
CA ARG A 193 -9.38 12.55 16.81
C ARG A 193 -10.39 12.31 17.93
N ASN A 194 -10.62 11.06 18.29
CA ASN A 194 -11.68 10.67 19.24
C ASN A 194 -11.15 10.34 20.63
N ASP A 195 -9.84 10.49 20.88
CA ASP A 195 -9.15 10.11 22.12
C ASP A 195 -9.39 8.65 22.54
N GLU A 196 -10.57 8.11 22.36
CA GLU A 196 -10.96 6.73 22.67
C GLU A 196 -11.85 6.16 21.57
N CYS A 197 -11.56 4.93 21.11
CA CYS A 197 -12.32 4.21 20.08
C CYS A 197 -12.52 2.75 20.48
N SER A 198 -13.70 2.19 20.20
CA SER A 198 -13.89 0.74 20.32
C SER A 198 -13.22 -0.01 19.15
N ILE A 199 -12.77 -1.24 19.40
CA ILE A 199 -12.26 -2.12 18.33
C ILE A 199 -13.32 -2.39 17.25
N SER A 200 -14.61 -2.41 17.64
CA SER A 200 -15.72 -2.57 16.68
C SER A 200 -15.85 -1.38 15.75
N ASP A 201 -15.75 -0.15 16.26
CA ASP A 201 -15.82 1.07 15.44
C ASP A 201 -14.62 1.19 14.51
N ILE A 202 -13.42 0.85 15.00
CA ILE A 202 -12.19 0.78 14.19
C ILE A 202 -12.37 -0.21 13.03
N ARG A 203 -12.92 -1.39 13.29
CA ARG A 203 -13.17 -2.41 12.24
C ARG A 203 -14.23 -1.97 11.24
N GLN A 204 -15.29 -1.34 11.71
CA GLN A 204 -16.34 -0.81 10.85
C GLN A 204 -15.78 0.27 9.94
N PHE A 205 -15.08 1.25 10.50
CA PHE A 205 -14.47 2.34 9.74
C PHE A 205 -13.41 1.83 8.76
N ALA A 206 -12.56 0.87 9.17
CA ALA A 206 -11.61 0.24 8.26
C ALA A 206 -12.28 -0.36 7.02
N LYS A 207 -13.44 -1.01 7.19
CA LYS A 207 -14.27 -1.50 6.07
C LYS A 207 -14.79 -0.36 5.19
N GLU A 208 -15.27 0.72 5.79
CA GLU A 208 -15.81 1.88 5.08
C GLU A 208 -14.74 2.54 4.20
N VAL A 209 -13.52 2.66 4.72
CA VAL A 209 -12.37 3.19 3.96
C VAL A 209 -11.65 2.13 3.11
N GLY A 210 -12.21 0.92 2.98
CA GLY A 210 -11.69 -0.14 2.10
C GLY A 210 -10.34 -0.71 2.52
N THR A 211 -9.99 -0.64 3.81
CA THR A 211 -8.80 -1.28 4.37
C THR A 211 -9.19 -2.47 5.25
N ILE A 212 -8.25 -3.40 5.45
CA ILE A 212 -8.45 -4.56 6.32
C ILE A 212 -7.39 -4.53 7.40
N ILE A 213 -7.85 -4.53 8.66
CA ILE A 213 -6.99 -4.68 9.84
C ILE A 213 -7.26 -6.07 10.43
N ASP A 214 -6.62 -7.09 9.85
CA ASP A 214 -6.82 -8.48 10.28
C ASP A 214 -6.21 -8.73 11.66
N ARG A 215 -5.06 -8.11 11.94
CA ARG A 215 -4.28 -8.27 13.17
C ARG A 215 -4.25 -6.96 13.95
N TYR A 216 -5.38 -6.61 14.55
CA TYR A 216 -5.50 -5.33 15.24
C TYR A 216 -4.56 -5.19 16.46
N ILE A 217 -4.15 -6.29 17.12
CA ILE A 217 -3.15 -6.24 18.18
C ILE A 217 -1.81 -5.76 17.61
N GLU A 218 -1.34 -6.38 16.51
CA GLU A 218 -0.10 -5.97 15.85
C GLU A 218 -0.20 -4.54 15.27
N PHE A 219 -1.37 -4.14 14.80
CA PHE A 219 -1.61 -2.79 14.31
C PHE A 219 -1.47 -1.76 15.44
N ILE A 220 -2.07 -2.02 16.61
CA ILE A 220 -1.99 -1.14 17.78
C ILE A 220 -0.56 -1.13 18.33
N ASP A 221 0.08 -2.28 18.44
CA ASP A 221 1.47 -2.39 18.90
C ASP A 221 2.47 -1.64 18.01
N ARG A 222 2.26 -1.60 16.70
CA ARG A 222 3.11 -0.82 15.77
C ARG A 222 2.91 0.69 15.87
N ASN A 223 1.77 1.12 16.38
CA ASN A 223 1.41 2.53 16.52
C ASN A 223 1.31 2.95 18.00
N ASN A 224 2.03 2.27 18.90
CA ASN A 224 1.95 2.47 20.35
C ASN A 224 2.46 3.83 20.84
N ASP A 225 3.14 4.59 19.98
CA ASP A 225 3.48 5.99 20.25
C ASP A 225 2.26 6.92 20.17
N ALA A 226 1.24 6.54 19.42
CA ALA A 226 0.05 7.36 19.19
C ALA A 226 -1.14 6.92 20.06
N PHE A 227 -1.36 5.61 20.17
CA PHE A 227 -2.48 5.04 20.92
C PHE A 227 -2.18 3.63 21.45
N ILE A 228 -2.83 3.24 22.53
CA ILE A 228 -2.62 1.99 23.24
C ILE A 228 -3.95 1.33 23.62
N PHE A 229 -3.93 0.06 24.02
CA PHE A 229 -5.13 -0.58 24.60
C PHE A 229 -5.48 0.03 25.94
N LYS A 230 -6.70 0.59 26.07
CA LYS A 230 -7.31 0.92 27.35
C LYS A 230 -7.82 -0.35 28.06
N ASN A 231 -8.38 -1.26 27.27
CA ASN A 231 -8.82 -2.60 27.67
C ASN A 231 -8.92 -3.48 26.40
N ARG A 232 -9.41 -4.72 26.53
CA ARG A 232 -9.51 -5.67 25.42
C ARG A 232 -10.32 -5.17 24.23
N GLU A 233 -11.28 -4.28 24.44
CA GLU A 233 -12.25 -3.86 23.43
C GLU A 233 -12.11 -2.39 23.02
N THR A 234 -11.21 -1.66 23.68
CA THR A 234 -11.09 -0.21 23.52
C THR A 234 -9.64 0.22 23.44
N VAL A 235 -9.35 1.13 22.53
CA VAL A 235 -8.06 1.84 22.37
C VAL A 235 -8.23 3.27 22.87
N ILE A 236 -7.14 3.83 23.42
CA ILE A 236 -7.07 5.20 23.89
C ILE A 236 -5.82 5.89 23.34
N SER A 237 -5.94 7.18 23.00
CA SER A 237 -4.78 8.01 22.64
C SER A 237 -3.79 8.07 23.81
N VAL A 238 -2.49 7.97 23.53
CA VAL A 238 -1.44 8.09 24.55
C VAL A 238 -1.55 9.41 25.30
N ASN A 239 -1.86 10.51 24.60
CA ASN A 239 -2.04 11.82 25.22
C ASN A 239 -3.21 11.86 26.23
N ALA A 240 -4.25 11.08 26.00
CA ALA A 240 -5.41 11.01 26.90
C ALA A 240 -5.15 10.15 28.16
N VAL A 241 -4.09 9.36 28.20
CA VAL A 241 -3.71 8.58 29.38
C VAL A 241 -3.04 9.44 30.45
N GLY A 242 -2.26 10.46 30.05
CA GLY A 242 -1.68 11.47 30.92
C GLY A 242 -0.45 11.00 31.73
N LEU A 243 0.35 10.06 31.20
CA LEU A 243 1.62 9.64 31.83
C LEU A 243 2.73 10.65 31.54
N ASP A 244 3.51 10.96 32.58
CA ASP A 244 4.75 11.75 32.48
C ASP A 244 6.00 10.89 32.78
N GLU A 245 7.21 11.51 32.72
CA GLU A 245 8.48 10.80 32.99
C GLU A 245 8.59 10.29 34.43
N ALA A 246 7.99 10.99 35.41
CA ALA A 246 7.99 10.56 36.81
C ALA A 246 7.09 9.32 36.98
N ASP A 247 5.99 9.26 36.26
CA ASP A 247 5.08 8.12 36.23
C ASP A 247 5.75 6.86 35.66
N PHE A 248 6.52 6.99 34.58
CA PHE A 248 7.29 5.86 34.05
C PHE A 248 8.33 5.34 35.05
N SER A 249 9.05 6.25 35.77
CA SER A 249 10.01 5.84 36.80
C SER A 249 9.33 5.10 37.96
N ARG A 250 8.13 5.51 38.35
CA ARG A 250 7.34 4.83 39.38
C ARG A 250 6.85 3.46 38.90
N LEU A 251 6.38 3.40 37.63
CA LEU A 251 5.95 2.14 37.00
C LEU A 251 7.10 1.13 36.98
N ASP A 252 8.28 1.54 36.55
CA ASP A 252 9.46 0.69 36.49
C ASP A 252 9.80 0.11 37.90
N ALA A 253 9.81 0.93 38.94
CA ALA A 253 10.08 0.49 40.29
C ALA A 253 9.06 -0.56 40.80
N VAL A 254 7.78 -0.36 40.49
CA VAL A 254 6.71 -1.30 40.86
C VAL A 254 6.83 -2.61 40.07
N LEU A 255 7.23 -2.55 38.80
CA LEU A 255 7.44 -3.75 37.99
C LEU A 255 8.70 -4.52 38.38
N GLU A 256 9.78 -3.83 38.73
CA GLU A 256 10.98 -4.45 39.23
C GLU A 256 10.70 -5.23 40.56
N ASP A 257 9.94 -4.64 41.48
CA ASP A 257 9.51 -5.31 42.71
C ASP A 257 8.59 -6.51 42.39
N PHE A 258 7.67 -6.36 41.45
CA PHE A 258 6.82 -7.47 41.05
C PHE A 258 7.59 -8.63 40.43
N ILE A 259 8.56 -8.38 39.54
CA ILE A 259 9.39 -9.42 38.93
C ILE A 259 10.30 -10.06 39.95
N GLY A 260 10.92 -9.26 40.83
CA GLY A 260 11.86 -9.71 41.85
C GLY A 260 13.06 -10.44 41.24
N GLU A 261 13.42 -11.58 41.81
CA GLU A 261 14.53 -12.43 41.34
C GLU A 261 14.12 -13.42 40.23
N GLU A 262 12.88 -13.42 39.80
CA GLU A 262 12.37 -14.35 38.80
C GLU A 262 12.75 -13.90 37.39
N GLN A 263 12.99 -14.87 36.48
CA GLN A 263 13.32 -14.56 35.06
C GLN A 263 12.14 -14.02 34.30
N TYR A 264 10.91 -14.35 34.68
CA TYR A 264 9.67 -13.88 34.08
C TYR A 264 8.50 -14.04 35.05
N LYS A 265 7.49 -13.19 34.88
CA LYS A 265 6.17 -13.34 35.50
C LYS A 265 5.08 -13.04 34.49
N LEU A 266 3.90 -13.63 34.68
CA LEU A 266 2.75 -13.34 33.85
C LEU A 266 2.12 -12.01 34.28
N LEU A 267 1.87 -11.11 33.34
CA LEU A 267 1.15 -9.87 33.64
C LEU A 267 -0.26 -10.08 34.18
N SER A 268 -0.87 -11.24 33.91
CA SER A 268 -2.15 -11.65 34.52
C SER A 268 -2.06 -11.82 36.03
N ASP A 269 -0.87 -12.07 36.59
CA ASP A 269 -0.64 -12.28 38.00
C ASP A 269 -0.36 -10.97 38.74
N PHE A 270 -0.24 -9.86 38.01
CA PHE A 270 -0.13 -8.54 38.62
C PHE A 270 -1.49 -8.06 39.10
N TYR A 271 -1.59 -7.78 40.40
CA TYR A 271 -2.83 -7.33 41.06
C TYR A 271 -2.67 -6.04 41.85
N ASN A 272 -1.43 -5.51 41.94
CA ASN A 272 -1.10 -4.39 42.81
C ASN A 272 -1.26 -3.03 42.10
N TYR A 273 -2.34 -2.87 41.35
CA TYR A 273 -2.63 -1.68 40.55
C TYR A 273 -2.70 -0.37 41.34
N ARG A 274 -2.85 -0.44 42.69
CA ARG A 274 -2.90 0.74 43.57
C ARG A 274 -1.54 1.41 43.75
N GLU A 275 -0.46 0.70 43.49
CA GLU A 275 0.92 1.22 43.58
C GLU A 275 1.37 1.90 42.27
N LEU A 276 0.67 1.64 41.18
CA LEU A 276 0.90 2.28 39.89
C LEU A 276 0.51 3.76 39.93
N PRO A 277 1.04 4.59 38.99
CA PRO A 277 0.63 5.99 38.86
C PRO A 277 -0.88 6.16 38.69
N ASP A 278 -1.41 7.31 39.13
CA ASP A 278 -2.79 7.66 38.87
C ASP A 278 -2.98 8.07 37.42
N LEU A 279 -3.96 7.48 36.73
CA LEU A 279 -4.29 7.75 35.34
C LEU A 279 -5.70 8.31 35.18
N ALA A 280 -5.96 8.91 34.03
CA ALA A 280 -7.32 9.32 33.63
C ALA A 280 -8.28 8.12 33.47
N CYS A 281 -7.76 6.88 33.44
CA CYS A 281 -8.56 5.65 33.33
C CYS A 281 -8.06 4.58 34.33
N LEU A 282 -8.90 3.58 34.58
CA LEU A 282 -8.55 2.51 35.53
C LEU A 282 -7.53 1.55 34.94
N TRP A 283 -6.52 1.22 35.74
CA TRP A 283 -5.56 0.18 35.42
C TRP A 283 -6.21 -1.19 35.22
N ASN A 284 -5.71 -1.92 34.25
CA ASN A 284 -6.01 -3.32 34.00
C ASN A 284 -4.85 -3.95 33.21
N THR A 285 -4.87 -5.28 33.05
CA THR A 285 -3.80 -6.03 32.40
C THR A 285 -3.52 -5.56 30.94
N TRP A 286 -4.51 -5.18 30.19
CA TRP A 286 -4.33 -4.71 28.80
C TRP A 286 -3.66 -3.35 28.73
N LEU A 287 -4.07 -2.43 29.58
CA LEU A 287 -3.45 -1.10 29.67
C LEU A 287 -1.99 -1.22 30.15
N LEU A 288 -1.75 -2.01 31.19
CA LEU A 288 -0.40 -2.28 31.71
C LEU A 288 0.49 -2.90 30.62
N TYR A 289 0.00 -3.94 29.90
CA TYR A 289 0.71 -4.55 28.78
C TYR A 289 1.11 -3.51 27.72
N SER A 290 0.18 -2.67 27.31
CA SER A 290 0.41 -1.69 26.27
C SER A 290 1.43 -0.62 26.67
N ILE A 291 1.40 -0.17 27.93
CA ILE A 291 2.35 0.82 28.44
C ILE A 291 3.76 0.23 28.60
N ILE A 292 3.90 -1.00 29.08
CA ILE A 292 5.19 -1.69 29.19
C ILE A 292 5.82 -1.90 27.79
N LYS A 293 5.01 -2.07 26.77
CA LYS A 293 5.48 -2.33 25.41
C LYS A 293 5.85 -1.07 24.64
N LYS A 294 5.50 0.07 25.14
CA LYS A 294 5.84 1.37 24.59
C LYS A 294 7.31 1.72 24.83
#